data_f6b831a0ddd68786490760847fd018ac
#
_entry.id   f6b831a0ddd68786490760847fd018ac
#
_cell.length_a   1.000
_cell.length_b   1.000
_cell.length_c   1.000
_cell.angle_alpha   90.00
_cell.angle_beta   90.00
_cell.angle_gamma   90.00
#
_symmetry.space_group_name_H-M   'P 1'
#
loop_
_entity.id
_entity.type
_entity.pdbx_description
1 polymer ?
#
loop_
_entity_poly.entity_id
_entity_poly.type
_entity_poly.pdbx_seq_one_letter_code
_entity_poly.pdbx_strand_id
1 'polypeptide(L)'
;MLFRSSSIHSYRGPGLEEGMKIFQELKQTFGVKIITDVHEPSQAQPVADVVDVIQLPAFLARQTDLVEAMAKTGAVINVKKPQFVSPGQMGNIVDKFKEGGNEKVILCDRGANFGYDNLVVDMLGFSIMKKVSGNSPVIFDVTHALQCRDPFGAASGGRRAQVAELARAGMAVGLAGLFIEAHPDPEHAKCDGPSALPLAKLEPFLKQMKAIDDLVKGFEELDTSK
;
A
#
# COMPACT_ATOMS: atom_id res chain seq x y z
N MET A 1 0.94 12.48 0.65
CA MET A 1 -0.12 11.95 1.54
C MET A 1 -0.95 13.12 2.02
N LEU A 2 -2.24 13.18 1.65
CA LEU A 2 -3.04 14.38 1.87
C LEU A 2 -3.60 14.51 3.29
N PHE A 3 -3.84 13.41 4.03
CA PHE A 3 -4.64 13.47 5.26
C PHE A 3 -4.32 12.42 6.33
N ARG A 4 -3.12 11.86 6.36
CA ARG A 4 -2.80 10.85 7.35
C ARG A 4 -2.48 11.48 8.72
N SER A 5 -3.18 11.02 9.75
CA SER A 5 -3.03 11.54 11.09
C SER A 5 -3.40 10.49 12.13
N SER A 6 -2.56 10.30 13.14
CA SER A 6 -2.81 9.39 14.27
C SER A 6 -3.65 10.06 15.38
N SER A 7 -3.76 11.39 15.36
CA SER A 7 -4.49 12.18 16.35
C SER A 7 -5.10 13.41 15.70
N ILE A 8 -6.18 13.95 16.28
CA ILE A 8 -6.78 15.21 15.82
C ILE A 8 -5.81 16.41 15.89
N HIS A 9 -4.78 16.30 16.70
CA HIS A 9 -3.74 17.32 16.87
C HIS A 9 -2.52 17.12 15.97
N SER A 10 -2.44 15.98 15.24
CA SER A 10 -1.31 15.69 14.35
C SER A 10 -1.41 16.51 13.07
N TYR A 11 -0.26 16.68 12.42
CA TYR A 11 -0.21 17.31 11.10
C TYR A 11 -1.03 16.52 10.06
N ARG A 12 -1.89 17.19 9.33
CA ARG A 12 -2.85 16.58 8.40
C ARG A 12 -2.50 16.77 6.92
N GLY A 13 -1.28 17.18 6.62
CA GLY A 13 -0.83 17.45 5.25
C GLY A 13 -1.13 18.89 4.81
N PRO A 14 -0.71 19.24 3.57
CA PRO A 14 -0.87 20.61 3.02
C PRO A 14 -2.29 20.91 2.54
N GLY A 15 -3.17 19.92 2.47
CA GLY A 15 -4.48 20.05 1.83
C GLY A 15 -4.47 19.66 0.36
N LEU A 16 -5.68 19.61 -0.24
CA LEU A 16 -5.85 19.10 -1.61
C LEU A 16 -5.15 19.98 -2.65
N GLU A 17 -5.46 21.26 -2.67
CA GLU A 17 -4.96 22.19 -3.70
C GLU A 17 -3.43 22.28 -3.72
N GLU A 18 -2.84 22.51 -2.55
CA GLU A 18 -1.39 22.62 -2.43
C GLU A 18 -0.70 21.28 -2.68
N GLY A 19 -1.28 20.17 -2.22
CA GLY A 19 -0.79 18.83 -2.51
C GLY A 19 -0.74 18.53 -4.00
N MET A 20 -1.77 18.93 -4.76
CA MET A 20 -1.81 18.72 -6.22
C MET A 20 -0.75 19.58 -6.94
N LYS A 21 -0.50 20.80 -6.53
CA LYS A 21 0.58 21.65 -7.08
C LYS A 21 1.95 21.01 -6.86
N ILE A 22 2.23 20.55 -5.64
CA ILE A 22 3.47 19.86 -5.31
C ILE A 22 3.65 18.61 -6.19
N PHE A 23 2.61 17.81 -6.38
CA PHE A 23 2.69 16.60 -7.22
C PHE A 23 2.93 16.92 -8.68
N GLN A 24 2.29 17.99 -9.22
CA GLN A 24 2.55 18.45 -10.58
C GLN A 24 4.01 18.88 -10.77
N GLU A 25 4.56 19.66 -9.82
CA GLU A 25 5.95 20.07 -9.83
C GLU A 25 6.92 18.89 -9.78
N LEU A 26 6.67 17.91 -8.90
CA LEU A 26 7.49 16.69 -8.82
C LEU A 26 7.47 15.87 -10.12
N LYS A 27 6.29 15.72 -10.74
CA LYS A 27 6.17 15.01 -12.03
C LYS A 27 6.93 15.74 -13.14
N GLN A 28 6.83 17.06 -13.20
CA GLN A 28 7.52 17.87 -14.21
C GLN A 28 9.04 17.87 -14.02
N THR A 29 9.49 17.95 -12.77
CA THR A 29 10.92 18.06 -12.44
C THR A 29 11.64 16.73 -12.56
N PHE A 30 11.04 15.64 -12.10
CA PHE A 30 11.71 14.34 -11.94
C PHE A 30 11.17 13.23 -12.86
N GLY A 31 10.06 13.46 -13.56
CA GLY A 31 9.43 12.45 -14.41
C GLY A 31 8.90 11.23 -13.64
N VAL A 32 8.71 11.34 -12.33
CA VAL A 32 8.25 10.23 -11.48
C VAL A 32 6.75 10.03 -11.59
N LYS A 33 6.31 8.79 -11.36
CA LYS A 33 4.90 8.47 -11.19
C LYS A 33 4.47 8.73 -9.75
N ILE A 34 3.27 9.28 -9.58
CA ILE A 34 2.74 9.68 -8.27
C ILE A 34 1.62 8.74 -7.87
N ILE A 35 1.67 8.29 -6.62
CA ILE A 35 0.57 7.64 -5.92
C ILE A 35 0.20 8.45 -4.68
N THR A 36 -1.09 8.66 -4.47
CA THR A 36 -1.59 9.27 -3.23
C THR A 36 -2.95 8.71 -2.85
N ASP A 37 -3.30 8.80 -1.57
CA ASP A 37 -4.57 8.36 -1.05
C ASP A 37 -5.65 9.45 -1.12
N VAL A 38 -6.91 9.02 -1.19
CA VAL A 38 -8.11 9.85 -1.04
C VAL A 38 -8.98 9.31 0.09
N HIS A 39 -9.73 10.18 0.76
CA HIS A 39 -10.51 9.83 1.94
C HIS A 39 -12.00 10.12 1.77
N GLU A 40 -12.36 10.95 0.81
CA GLU A 40 -13.73 11.36 0.53
C GLU A 40 -14.02 11.26 -0.98
N PRO A 41 -15.26 10.92 -1.37
CA PRO A 41 -15.64 10.83 -2.78
C PRO A 41 -15.33 12.09 -3.61
N SER A 42 -15.48 13.27 -3.00
CA SER A 42 -15.21 14.56 -3.64
C SER A 42 -13.75 14.79 -4.06
N GLN A 43 -12.82 14.06 -3.44
CA GLN A 43 -11.38 14.14 -3.74
C GLN A 43 -10.97 13.28 -4.93
N ALA A 44 -11.76 12.27 -5.29
CA ALA A 44 -11.36 11.24 -6.25
C ALA A 44 -10.98 11.83 -7.61
N GLN A 45 -11.86 12.62 -8.23
CA GLN A 45 -11.60 13.18 -9.56
C GLN A 45 -10.49 14.24 -9.56
N PRO A 46 -10.47 15.25 -8.68
CA PRO A 46 -9.37 16.22 -8.64
C PRO A 46 -7.99 15.59 -8.44
N VAL A 47 -7.91 14.50 -7.66
CA VAL A 47 -6.66 13.75 -7.47
C VAL A 47 -6.30 12.96 -8.72
N ALA A 48 -7.27 12.29 -9.35
CA ALA A 48 -7.07 11.51 -10.58
C ALA A 48 -6.52 12.35 -11.73
N ASP A 49 -6.89 13.62 -11.81
CA ASP A 49 -6.44 14.53 -12.86
C ASP A 49 -4.93 14.84 -12.78
N VAL A 50 -4.30 14.58 -11.64
CA VAL A 50 -2.89 14.91 -11.39
C VAL A 50 -2.02 13.66 -11.22
N VAL A 51 -2.48 12.68 -10.44
CA VAL A 51 -1.65 11.52 -10.06
C VAL A 51 -1.82 10.35 -11.02
N ASP A 52 -0.88 9.42 -10.98
CA ASP A 52 -0.92 8.23 -11.86
C ASP A 52 -1.67 7.06 -11.19
N VAL A 53 -1.68 7.01 -9.86
CA VAL A 53 -2.34 5.98 -9.07
C VAL A 53 -3.07 6.60 -7.89
N ILE A 54 -4.33 6.26 -7.68
CA ILE A 54 -5.07 6.64 -6.48
C ILE A 54 -5.05 5.46 -5.50
N GLN A 55 -4.72 5.72 -4.25
CA GLN A 55 -4.78 4.73 -3.21
C GLN A 55 -6.09 4.79 -2.44
N LEU A 56 -6.74 3.63 -2.32
CA LEU A 56 -7.84 3.41 -1.38
C LEU A 56 -7.26 2.96 -0.04
N PRO A 57 -7.41 3.77 1.04
CA PRO A 57 -6.90 3.42 2.35
C PRO A 57 -7.55 2.15 2.91
N ALA A 58 -6.78 1.39 3.69
CA ALA A 58 -7.24 0.12 4.25
C ALA A 58 -8.54 0.26 5.06
N PHE A 59 -8.63 1.24 5.96
CA PHE A 59 -9.83 1.43 6.78
C PHE A 59 -11.05 1.86 5.99
N LEU A 60 -10.87 2.44 4.80
CA LEU A 60 -11.95 2.95 3.94
C LEU A 60 -12.31 1.99 2.80
N ALA A 61 -11.61 0.86 2.66
CA ALA A 61 -11.77 -0.04 1.53
C ALA A 61 -13.18 -0.68 1.41
N ARG A 62 -14.00 -0.59 2.45
CA ARG A 62 -15.41 -1.04 2.42
C ARG A 62 -16.43 0.08 2.19
N GLN A 63 -16.00 1.34 2.10
CA GLN A 63 -16.89 2.48 1.86
C GLN A 63 -17.30 2.52 0.40
N THR A 64 -18.52 2.05 0.11
CA THR A 64 -18.99 1.83 -1.27
C THR A 64 -19.02 3.12 -2.08
N ASP A 65 -19.47 4.24 -1.50
CA ASP A 65 -19.55 5.52 -2.20
C ASP A 65 -18.15 6.06 -2.59
N LEU A 66 -17.14 5.84 -1.73
CA LEU A 66 -15.76 6.16 -2.05
C LEU A 66 -15.20 5.28 -3.17
N VAL A 67 -15.45 3.96 -3.09
CA VAL A 67 -15.04 3.00 -4.13
C VAL A 67 -15.66 3.37 -5.48
N GLU A 68 -16.95 3.67 -5.51
CA GLU A 68 -17.66 4.08 -6.72
C GLU A 68 -17.10 5.38 -7.31
N ALA A 69 -16.87 6.39 -6.47
CA ALA A 69 -16.28 7.65 -6.92
C ALA A 69 -14.87 7.44 -7.51
N MET A 70 -14.04 6.61 -6.88
CA MET A 70 -12.71 6.26 -7.40
C MET A 70 -12.80 5.45 -8.70
N ALA A 71 -13.74 4.51 -8.82
CA ALA A 71 -13.93 3.73 -10.04
C ALA A 71 -14.26 4.63 -11.23
N LYS A 72 -15.15 5.62 -11.05
CA LYS A 72 -15.58 6.57 -12.09
C LYS A 72 -14.44 7.42 -12.65
N THR A 73 -13.33 7.58 -11.94
CA THR A 73 -12.17 8.32 -12.44
C THR A 73 -11.43 7.61 -13.57
N GLY A 74 -11.56 6.28 -13.67
CA GLY A 74 -10.81 5.45 -14.63
C GLY A 74 -9.29 5.40 -14.38
N ALA A 75 -8.80 5.98 -13.26
CA ALA A 75 -7.40 5.91 -12.84
C ALA A 75 -7.00 4.50 -12.39
N VAL A 76 -5.70 4.23 -12.28
CA VAL A 76 -5.21 3.02 -11.62
C VAL A 76 -5.45 3.14 -10.11
N ILE A 77 -6.03 2.11 -9.51
CA ILE A 77 -6.38 2.10 -8.09
C ILE A 77 -5.52 1.10 -7.33
N ASN A 78 -4.78 1.58 -6.33
CA ASN A 78 -4.10 0.73 -5.36
C ASN A 78 -5.00 0.52 -4.12
N VAL A 79 -5.50 -0.68 -3.93
CA VAL A 79 -6.38 -1.03 -2.80
C VAL A 79 -5.54 -1.60 -1.67
N LYS A 80 -5.43 -0.88 -0.56
CA LYS A 80 -4.82 -1.40 0.67
C LYS A 80 -5.78 -2.40 1.32
N LYS A 81 -5.33 -3.65 1.48
CA LYS A 81 -6.13 -4.66 2.16
C LYS A 81 -6.37 -4.25 3.62
N PRO A 82 -7.64 -4.13 4.05
CA PRO A 82 -7.94 -3.93 5.46
C PRO A 82 -7.37 -5.06 6.34
N GLN A 83 -6.88 -4.72 7.51
CA GLN A 83 -6.33 -5.70 8.45
C GLN A 83 -7.36 -6.71 8.95
N PHE A 84 -8.63 -6.33 8.90
CA PHE A 84 -9.78 -7.15 9.34
C PHE A 84 -10.50 -7.88 8.19
N VAL A 85 -10.00 -7.77 6.96
CA VAL A 85 -10.55 -8.43 5.76
C VAL A 85 -9.62 -9.57 5.36
N SER A 86 -10.18 -10.75 5.16
CA SER A 86 -9.40 -11.91 4.68
C SER A 86 -8.98 -11.74 3.22
N PRO A 87 -7.91 -12.40 2.79
CA PRO A 87 -7.47 -12.38 1.38
C PRO A 87 -8.57 -12.73 0.38
N GLY A 88 -9.42 -13.73 0.71
CA GLY A 88 -10.53 -14.14 -0.15
C GLY A 88 -11.62 -13.06 -0.31
N GLN A 89 -11.88 -12.30 0.75
CA GLN A 89 -12.88 -11.22 0.72
C GLN A 89 -12.45 -9.99 -0.09
N MET A 90 -11.18 -9.90 -0.48
CA MET A 90 -10.71 -8.83 -1.35
C MET A 90 -11.36 -8.86 -2.73
N GLY A 91 -11.82 -10.05 -3.18
CA GLY A 91 -12.62 -10.18 -4.41
C GLY A 91 -13.84 -9.26 -4.42
N ASN A 92 -14.57 -9.17 -3.30
CA ASN A 92 -15.75 -8.30 -3.19
C ASN A 92 -15.44 -6.80 -3.41
N ILE A 93 -14.23 -6.37 -3.06
CA ILE A 93 -13.82 -4.98 -3.28
C ILE A 93 -13.46 -4.78 -4.75
N VAL A 94 -12.78 -5.75 -5.36
CA VAL A 94 -12.46 -5.73 -6.78
C VAL A 94 -13.73 -5.73 -7.63
N ASP A 95 -14.73 -6.52 -7.25
CA ASP A 95 -16.01 -6.58 -7.96
C ASP A 95 -16.73 -5.21 -7.93
N LYS A 96 -16.71 -4.49 -6.82
CA LYS A 96 -17.24 -3.12 -6.77
C LYS A 96 -16.56 -2.17 -7.76
N PHE A 97 -15.24 -2.27 -7.93
CA PHE A 97 -14.52 -1.48 -8.93
C PHE A 97 -14.94 -1.87 -10.35
N LYS A 98 -15.06 -3.17 -10.65
CA LYS A 98 -15.52 -3.68 -11.95
C LYS A 98 -16.95 -3.22 -12.26
N GLU A 99 -17.87 -3.34 -11.30
CA GLU A 99 -19.25 -2.86 -11.42
C GLU A 99 -19.30 -1.34 -11.64
N GLY A 100 -18.37 -0.60 -11.02
CA GLY A 100 -18.16 0.84 -11.27
C GLY A 100 -17.47 1.18 -12.58
N GLY A 101 -17.11 0.17 -13.41
CA GLY A 101 -16.50 0.35 -14.73
C GLY A 101 -14.97 0.49 -14.73
N ASN A 102 -14.28 0.11 -13.65
CA ASN A 102 -12.82 0.21 -13.57
C ASN A 102 -12.16 -1.13 -13.17
N GLU A 103 -11.42 -1.71 -14.08
CA GLU A 103 -10.66 -2.95 -13.85
C GLU A 103 -9.17 -2.73 -13.53
N LYS A 104 -8.71 -1.46 -13.50
CA LYS A 104 -7.30 -1.11 -13.26
C LYS A 104 -6.99 -1.12 -11.76
N VAL A 105 -7.04 -2.29 -11.15
CA VAL A 105 -6.89 -2.47 -9.70
C VAL A 105 -5.58 -3.19 -9.37
N ILE A 106 -4.84 -2.66 -8.41
CA ILE A 106 -3.69 -3.28 -7.74
C ILE A 106 -4.13 -3.61 -6.31
N LEU A 107 -3.87 -4.81 -5.82
CA LEU A 107 -4.09 -5.17 -4.43
C LEU A 107 -2.80 -5.05 -3.63
N CYS A 108 -2.87 -4.43 -2.46
CA CYS A 108 -1.72 -4.20 -1.60
C CYS A 108 -1.96 -4.80 -0.22
N ASP A 109 -1.29 -5.91 0.10
CA ASP A 109 -1.32 -6.45 1.46
C ASP A 109 -0.53 -5.55 2.42
N ARG A 110 -0.97 -5.49 3.66
CA ARG A 110 -0.29 -4.81 4.76
C ARG A 110 -0.44 -5.55 6.10
N GLY A 111 -0.67 -6.87 6.03
CA GLY A 111 -0.92 -7.71 7.18
C GLY A 111 -2.38 -7.71 7.65
N ALA A 112 -2.66 -8.58 8.59
CA ALA A 112 -3.96 -8.79 9.22
C ALA A 112 -3.87 -8.68 10.73
N ASN A 113 -4.98 -8.29 11.37
CA ASN A 113 -5.10 -8.34 12.83
C ASN A 113 -5.10 -9.80 13.29
N PHE A 114 -4.16 -10.10 14.17
CA PHE A 114 -4.09 -11.37 14.87
C PHE A 114 -3.52 -11.11 16.27
N GLY A 115 -4.30 -11.43 17.29
CA GLY A 115 -3.99 -10.99 18.63
C GLY A 115 -4.29 -9.49 18.83
N TYR A 116 -3.57 -8.81 19.71
CA TYR A 116 -3.91 -7.45 20.16
C TYR A 116 -3.08 -6.37 19.48
N ASP A 117 -1.77 -6.50 19.41
CA ASP A 117 -0.89 -5.37 19.12
C ASP A 117 -0.06 -5.51 17.84
N ASN A 118 0.17 -6.73 17.36
CA ASN A 118 0.97 -7.01 16.17
C ASN A 118 0.11 -7.37 14.97
N LEU A 119 0.60 -7.02 13.78
CA LEU A 119 0.07 -7.52 12.52
C LEU A 119 0.81 -8.79 12.11
N VAL A 120 0.09 -9.71 11.46
CA VAL A 120 0.61 -10.93 10.89
C VAL A 120 0.38 -10.93 9.39
N VAL A 121 1.39 -11.33 8.62
CA VAL A 121 1.28 -11.47 7.17
C VAL A 121 1.09 -12.94 6.83
N ASP A 122 -0.03 -13.25 6.19
CA ASP A 122 -0.28 -14.57 5.62
C ASP A 122 0.37 -14.65 4.23
N MET A 123 1.48 -15.37 4.12
CA MET A 123 2.19 -15.53 2.85
C MET A 123 1.37 -16.26 1.78
N LEU A 124 0.44 -17.13 2.17
CA LEU A 124 -0.48 -17.80 1.25
C LEU A 124 -1.62 -16.88 0.79
N GLY A 125 -1.88 -15.82 1.54
CA GLY A 125 -2.88 -14.80 1.22
C GLY A 125 -2.62 -14.09 -0.11
N PHE A 126 -1.37 -13.96 -0.53
CA PHE A 126 -1.02 -13.33 -1.81
C PHE A 126 -1.57 -14.11 -3.01
N SER A 127 -1.40 -15.42 -3.03
CA SER A 127 -1.93 -16.27 -4.10
C SER A 127 -3.46 -16.28 -4.11
N ILE A 128 -4.09 -16.26 -2.93
CA ILE A 128 -5.55 -16.15 -2.79
C ILE A 128 -6.05 -14.84 -3.38
N MET A 129 -5.43 -13.71 -3.03
CA MET A 129 -5.80 -12.40 -3.57
C MET A 129 -5.64 -12.34 -5.09
N LYS A 130 -4.55 -12.87 -5.63
CA LYS A 130 -4.33 -12.96 -7.07
C LYS A 130 -5.45 -13.73 -7.76
N LYS A 131 -5.85 -14.89 -7.20
CA LYS A 131 -6.92 -15.73 -7.73
C LYS A 131 -8.28 -15.04 -7.71
N VAL A 132 -8.70 -14.47 -6.56
CA VAL A 132 -10.04 -13.86 -6.40
C VAL A 132 -10.18 -12.53 -7.12
N SER A 133 -9.08 -11.87 -7.48
CA SER A 133 -9.10 -10.61 -8.22
C SER A 133 -9.08 -10.79 -9.75
N GLY A 134 -9.02 -12.03 -10.26
CA GLY A 134 -8.84 -12.28 -11.69
C GLY A 134 -7.46 -11.90 -12.20
N ASN A 135 -6.42 -12.19 -11.42
CA ASN A 135 -5.01 -11.91 -11.68
C ASN A 135 -4.61 -10.43 -11.65
N SER A 136 -5.30 -9.58 -10.91
CA SER A 136 -4.81 -8.23 -10.62
C SER A 136 -3.41 -8.28 -10.02
N PRO A 137 -2.53 -7.31 -10.31
CA PRO A 137 -1.23 -7.24 -9.66
C PRO A 137 -1.38 -7.19 -8.14
N VAL A 138 -0.59 -7.98 -7.43
CA VAL A 138 -0.54 -7.96 -5.97
C VAL A 138 0.82 -7.43 -5.53
N ILE A 139 0.82 -6.40 -4.71
CA ILE A 139 2.01 -5.80 -4.10
C ILE A 139 1.95 -5.94 -2.58
N PHE A 140 3.08 -5.75 -1.93
CA PHE A 140 3.20 -5.91 -0.49
C PHE A 140 3.76 -4.66 0.18
N ASP A 141 3.04 -4.14 1.15
CA ASP A 141 3.46 -3.05 2.01
C ASP A 141 4.24 -3.60 3.21
N VAL A 142 5.55 -3.64 3.06
CA VAL A 142 6.47 -4.23 4.04
C VAL A 142 6.75 -3.33 5.23
N THR A 143 6.40 -2.05 5.15
CA THR A 143 6.58 -1.10 6.24
C THR A 143 5.36 -1.02 7.14
N HIS A 144 4.18 -0.86 6.58
CA HIS A 144 2.95 -0.82 7.37
C HIS A 144 2.53 -2.19 7.93
N ALA A 145 2.98 -3.30 7.35
CA ALA A 145 2.82 -4.62 7.93
C ALA A 145 3.61 -4.81 9.25
N LEU A 146 4.58 -3.94 9.51
CA LEU A 146 5.40 -3.93 10.72
C LEU A 146 4.95 -2.91 11.76
N GLN A 147 3.83 -2.21 11.53
CA GLN A 147 3.23 -1.36 12.57
C GLN A 147 2.81 -2.20 13.77
N CYS A 148 3.05 -1.64 14.96
CA CYS A 148 2.56 -2.17 16.23
C CYS A 148 1.63 -1.16 16.86
N ARG A 149 0.63 -1.62 17.62
CA ARG A 149 -0.11 -0.73 18.49
C ARG A 149 0.76 -0.37 19.69
N ASP A 150 0.76 0.91 20.02
CA ASP A 150 1.22 1.40 21.30
C ASP A 150 0.02 2.06 21.99
N PRO A 151 -0.64 1.36 22.94
CA PRO A 151 -1.83 1.88 23.60
C PRO A 151 -1.55 3.12 24.46
N PHE A 152 -0.29 3.40 24.76
CA PHE A 152 0.14 4.54 25.57
C PHE A 152 0.85 5.61 24.75
N GLY A 153 1.16 5.34 23.49
CA GLY A 153 1.83 6.26 22.58
C GLY A 153 0.86 7.14 21.78
N ALA A 154 1.28 8.34 21.46
CA ALA A 154 0.54 9.25 20.58
C ALA A 154 0.64 8.87 19.09
N ALA A 155 1.51 7.91 18.75
CA ALA A 155 1.76 7.43 17.40
C ALA A 155 1.89 5.90 17.39
N SER A 156 1.73 5.29 16.22
CA SER A 156 1.97 3.85 16.04
C SER A 156 3.43 3.51 16.29
N GLY A 157 3.70 2.43 17.04
CA GLY A 157 5.01 1.80 17.11
C GLY A 157 5.33 1.03 15.81
N GLY A 158 6.52 0.44 15.74
CA GLY A 158 6.92 -0.32 14.56
C GLY A 158 8.15 -1.18 14.78
N ARG A 159 8.32 -2.17 13.91
CA ARG A 159 9.41 -3.16 13.93
C ARG A 159 10.36 -2.96 12.73
N ARG A 160 10.82 -1.74 12.49
CA ARG A 160 11.70 -1.36 11.35
C ARG A 160 12.86 -2.32 11.13
N ALA A 161 13.46 -2.83 12.20
CA ALA A 161 14.60 -3.75 12.10
C ALA A 161 14.28 -5.02 11.28
N GLN A 162 13.02 -5.40 11.18
CA GLN A 162 12.56 -6.62 10.48
C GLN A 162 12.11 -6.36 9.03
N VAL A 163 12.18 -5.11 8.53
CA VAL A 163 11.66 -4.79 7.19
C VAL A 163 12.34 -5.59 6.07
N ALA A 164 13.65 -5.79 6.15
CA ALA A 164 14.37 -6.55 5.13
C ALA A 164 14.04 -8.06 5.16
N GLU A 165 13.82 -8.62 6.34
CA GLU A 165 13.42 -10.02 6.51
C GLU A 165 12.04 -10.26 5.91
N LEU A 166 11.08 -9.40 6.28
CA LEU A 166 9.71 -9.49 5.79
C LEU A 166 9.62 -9.26 4.28
N ALA A 167 10.36 -8.27 3.76
CA ALA A 167 10.40 -7.98 2.34
C ALA A 167 10.96 -9.15 1.53
N ARG A 168 12.06 -9.79 1.99
CA ARG A 168 12.62 -10.98 1.33
C ARG A 168 11.61 -12.13 1.27
N ALA A 169 10.89 -12.37 2.37
CA ALA A 169 9.85 -13.39 2.40
C ALA A 169 8.72 -13.09 1.38
N GLY A 170 8.26 -11.84 1.31
CA GLY A 170 7.27 -11.40 0.33
C GLY A 170 7.75 -11.53 -1.11
N MET A 171 8.99 -11.09 -1.40
CA MET A 171 9.55 -11.21 -2.75
C MET A 171 9.70 -12.67 -3.20
N ALA A 172 9.98 -13.59 -2.28
CA ALA A 172 10.07 -15.02 -2.55
C ALA A 172 8.75 -15.66 -3.01
N VAL A 173 7.62 -15.02 -2.76
CA VAL A 173 6.29 -15.47 -3.27
C VAL A 173 6.06 -15.08 -4.75
N GLY A 174 6.88 -14.21 -5.32
CA GLY A 174 6.74 -13.79 -6.72
C GLY A 174 5.72 -12.67 -6.92
N LEU A 175 5.74 -11.66 -6.06
CA LEU A 175 4.85 -10.50 -6.10
C LEU A 175 5.13 -9.56 -7.28
N ALA A 176 4.15 -8.72 -7.63
CA ALA A 176 4.29 -7.69 -8.65
C ALA A 176 5.18 -6.52 -8.18
N GLY A 177 5.32 -6.30 -6.87
CA GLY A 177 6.16 -5.24 -6.31
C GLY A 177 6.00 -5.06 -4.81
N LEU A 178 6.70 -4.06 -4.30
CA LEU A 178 6.66 -3.64 -2.90
C LEU A 178 6.10 -2.22 -2.77
N PHE A 179 5.43 -1.97 -1.67
CA PHE A 179 5.13 -0.64 -1.17
C PHE A 179 6.02 -0.39 0.05
N ILE A 180 6.72 0.74 0.06
CA ILE A 180 7.74 1.04 1.07
C ILE A 180 7.58 2.49 1.51
N GLU A 181 7.53 2.72 2.81
CA GLU A 181 7.70 4.06 3.38
C GLU A 181 9.16 4.24 3.76
N ALA A 182 9.78 5.31 3.25
CA ALA A 182 11.16 5.67 3.56
C ALA A 182 11.23 7.12 4.02
N HIS A 183 12.11 7.41 4.97
CA HIS A 183 12.30 8.76 5.50
C HIS A 183 13.78 9.06 5.71
N PRO A 184 14.27 10.30 5.42
CA PRO A 184 15.66 10.68 5.67
C PRO A 184 16.08 10.49 7.13
N ASP A 185 15.20 10.84 8.06
CA ASP A 185 15.37 10.71 9.50
C ASP A 185 14.10 10.16 10.15
N PRO A 186 13.92 8.83 10.20
CA PRO A 186 12.71 8.20 10.73
C PRO A 186 12.36 8.56 12.17
N GLU A 187 13.35 8.91 12.99
CA GLU A 187 13.12 9.28 14.39
C GLU A 187 12.36 10.62 14.53
N HIS A 188 12.47 11.48 13.51
CA HIS A 188 11.76 12.76 13.45
C HIS A 188 10.64 12.78 12.39
N ALA A 189 10.23 11.61 11.90
CA ALA A 189 9.12 11.51 10.97
C ALA A 189 7.79 11.93 11.64
N LYS A 190 6.97 12.66 10.91
CA LYS A 190 5.66 13.14 11.41
C LYS A 190 4.63 12.03 11.60
N CYS A 191 4.83 10.88 10.95
CA CYS A 191 4.03 9.67 11.11
C CYS A 191 4.89 8.44 10.76
N ASP A 192 4.51 7.28 11.27
CA ASP A 192 5.04 5.94 10.93
C ASP A 192 6.57 5.78 11.01
N GLY A 193 7.28 6.71 11.65
CA GLY A 193 8.73 6.67 11.84
C GLY A 193 9.25 5.32 12.34
N PRO A 194 8.66 4.70 13.37
CA PRO A 194 9.11 3.41 13.90
C PRO A 194 9.06 2.23 12.91
N SER A 195 8.32 2.34 11.81
CA SER A 195 8.28 1.33 10.73
C SER A 195 8.93 1.79 9.42
N ALA A 196 9.21 3.10 9.25
CA ALA A 196 9.79 3.64 8.03
C ALA A 196 11.26 3.21 7.83
N LEU A 197 11.62 2.86 6.60
CA LEU A 197 12.99 2.55 6.21
C LEU A 197 13.82 3.84 6.17
N PRO A 198 15.03 3.90 6.79
CA PRO A 198 15.93 5.01 6.57
C PRO A 198 16.30 5.17 5.09
N LEU A 199 16.14 6.37 4.54
CA LEU A 199 16.36 6.62 3.11
C LEU A 199 17.76 6.22 2.65
N ALA A 200 18.78 6.39 3.49
CA ALA A 200 20.15 5.94 3.20
C ALA A 200 20.29 4.41 3.02
N LYS A 201 19.31 3.63 3.45
CA LYS A 201 19.27 2.17 3.27
C LYS A 201 18.42 1.72 2.08
N LEU A 202 17.74 2.65 1.40
CA LEU A 202 16.81 2.30 0.32
C LEU A 202 17.53 1.63 -0.87
N GLU A 203 18.64 2.18 -1.32
CA GLU A 203 19.39 1.62 -2.46
C GLU A 203 19.87 0.18 -2.21
N PRO A 204 20.64 -0.11 -1.12
CA PRO A 204 21.05 -1.49 -0.85
C PRO A 204 19.87 -2.43 -0.60
N PHE A 205 18.77 -1.94 0.00
CA PHE A 205 17.54 -2.70 0.15
C PHE A 205 16.95 -3.08 -1.21
N LEU A 206 16.77 -2.13 -2.12
CA LEU A 206 16.19 -2.37 -3.45
C LEU A 206 17.07 -3.32 -4.28
N LYS A 207 18.38 -3.24 -4.19
CA LYS A 207 19.31 -4.19 -4.85
C LYS A 207 19.06 -5.63 -4.40
N GLN A 208 18.87 -5.85 -3.08
CA GLN A 208 18.55 -7.18 -2.56
C GLN A 208 17.18 -7.67 -3.05
N MET A 209 16.16 -6.81 -2.99
CA MET A 209 14.81 -7.18 -3.44
C MET A 209 14.79 -7.50 -4.93
N LYS A 210 15.48 -6.71 -5.75
CA LYS A 210 15.60 -6.97 -7.20
C LYS A 210 16.29 -8.29 -7.50
N ALA A 211 17.34 -8.64 -6.78
CA ALA A 211 18.01 -9.92 -6.96
C ALA A 211 17.11 -11.12 -6.66
N ILE A 212 16.26 -11.02 -5.62
CA ILE A 212 15.27 -12.07 -5.30
C ILE A 212 14.17 -12.11 -6.36
N ASP A 213 13.69 -10.96 -6.82
CA ASP A 213 12.67 -10.84 -7.86
C ASP A 213 13.12 -11.54 -9.15
N ASP A 214 14.36 -11.25 -9.59
CA ASP A 214 14.94 -11.85 -10.79
C ASP A 214 15.09 -13.36 -10.66
N LEU A 215 15.52 -13.83 -9.49
CA LEU A 215 15.67 -15.26 -9.22
C LEU A 215 14.31 -15.98 -9.26
N VAL A 216 13.34 -15.47 -8.53
CA VAL A 216 12.02 -16.13 -8.39
C VAL A 216 11.24 -16.13 -9.69
N LYS A 217 11.27 -15.02 -10.44
CA LYS A 217 10.62 -14.93 -11.76
C LYS A 217 11.29 -15.74 -12.85
N GLY A 218 12.51 -16.19 -12.62
CA GLY A 218 13.23 -17.11 -13.50
C GLY A 218 12.89 -18.60 -13.27
N PHE A 219 12.16 -18.94 -12.22
CA PHE A 219 11.78 -20.33 -11.95
C PHE A 219 10.67 -20.78 -12.91
N GLU A 220 10.75 -22.03 -13.35
CA GLU A 220 9.62 -22.69 -13.98
C GLU A 220 8.49 -22.91 -12.97
N GLU A 221 7.25 -22.81 -13.44
CA GLU A 221 6.09 -23.06 -12.56
C GLU A 221 6.05 -24.53 -12.14
N LEU A 222 6.05 -24.76 -10.83
CA LEU A 222 5.95 -26.10 -10.25
C LEU A 222 4.48 -26.44 -9.97
N ASP A 223 3.88 -27.28 -10.84
CA ASP A 223 2.53 -27.79 -10.60
C ASP A 223 2.56 -28.88 -9.51
N THR A 224 2.11 -28.50 -8.31
CA THR A 224 1.99 -29.41 -7.15
C THR A 224 0.58 -29.93 -6.94
N SER A 225 -0.33 -29.72 -7.89
CA SER A 225 -1.75 -30.10 -7.77
C SER A 225 -2.03 -31.55 -8.20
N LYS A 226 -1.01 -32.23 -8.72
CA LYS A 226 -1.09 -33.63 -9.17
C LYS A 226 -0.18 -34.54 -8.36
#